data_5d0e912032857cb91b378fab9ba7047e
#
_entry.id   5d0e912032857cb91b378fab9ba7047e
#
_cell.length_a   1.000
_cell.length_b   1.000
_cell.length_c   1.000
_cell.angle_alpha   90.00
_cell.angle_beta   90.00
_cell.angle_gamma   90.00
#
_symmetry.space_group_name_H-M   'P 1'
#
loop_
_entity.id
_entity.type
_entity.pdbx_description
1 polymer ?
#
loop_
_entity_poly.entity_id
_entity_poly.type
_entity_poly.pdbx_seq_one_letter_code
_entity_poly.pdbx_strand_id
1 'polypeptide(L)'
;AAEPGLSALGQFLKAVRATPAWVEACMRLRNRVVRWFGLKDLGGLSDLDPQRPLQDYRPGDRVGIFTLLENHPDEVLLGDRDRHLEVVLSVHTTGGGAAMPTGPVVVTITTVVHVHNWLGRLYMLPVAPMHRRIAPAVLRALG
;
A
#
# COMPACT_ATOMS: atom_id res chain seq x y z
N ALA A 1 -12.52 -10.29 -5.69
CA ALA A 1 -12.00 -10.10 -7.05
C ALA A 1 -11.77 -8.62 -7.32
N ALA A 2 -10.77 -8.32 -8.15
CA ALA A 2 -10.59 -6.98 -8.67
C ALA A 2 -11.88 -6.54 -9.38
N GLU A 3 -12.28 -5.29 -9.19
CA GLU A 3 -13.59 -4.81 -9.61
C GLU A 3 -13.47 -4.06 -10.96
N PRO A 4 -14.18 -4.49 -12.00
CA PRO A 4 -14.18 -3.78 -13.27
C PRO A 4 -14.67 -2.34 -13.09
N GLY A 5 -14.02 -1.38 -13.77
CA GLY A 5 -14.38 0.03 -13.73
C GLY A 5 -13.80 0.82 -12.54
N LEU A 6 -13.17 0.17 -11.56
CA LEU A 6 -12.42 0.85 -10.50
C LEU A 6 -11.02 1.26 -10.97
N SER A 7 -10.61 2.49 -10.64
CA SER A 7 -9.23 2.95 -10.86
C SER A 7 -8.23 2.18 -10.00
N ALA A 8 -6.93 2.27 -10.32
CA ALA A 8 -5.86 1.65 -9.56
C ALA A 8 -5.89 2.07 -8.07
N LEU A 9 -6.15 3.35 -7.79
CA LEU A 9 -6.36 3.83 -6.42
C LEU A 9 -7.56 3.16 -5.76
N GLY A 10 -8.68 3.01 -6.49
CA GLY A 10 -9.89 2.34 -5.99
C GLY A 10 -9.62 0.88 -5.61
N GLN A 11 -8.89 0.13 -6.45
CA GLN A 11 -8.48 -1.25 -6.18
C GLN A 11 -7.60 -1.32 -4.93
N PHE A 12 -6.64 -0.40 -4.80
CA PHE A 12 -5.78 -0.33 -3.61
C PHE A 12 -6.58 -0.07 -2.33
N LEU A 13 -7.46 0.92 -2.33
CA LEU A 13 -8.28 1.24 -1.15
C LEU A 13 -9.20 0.07 -0.76
N LYS A 14 -9.75 -0.63 -1.75
CA LYS A 14 -10.55 -1.84 -1.53
C LYS A 14 -9.71 -2.94 -0.85
N ALA A 15 -8.49 -3.18 -1.34
CA ALA A 15 -7.57 -4.16 -0.77
C ALA A 15 -7.21 -3.83 0.68
N VAL A 16 -6.88 -2.56 0.95
CA VAL A 16 -6.49 -2.10 2.28
C VAL A 16 -7.66 -2.18 3.26
N ARG A 17 -8.88 -1.81 2.86
CA ARG A 17 -10.08 -1.94 3.70
C ARG A 17 -10.41 -3.39 4.04
N ALA A 18 -10.09 -4.32 3.16
CA ALA A 18 -10.27 -5.76 3.36
C ALA A 18 -9.07 -6.44 4.05
N THR A 19 -8.12 -5.66 4.56
CA THR A 19 -6.90 -6.17 5.20
C THR A 19 -7.24 -7.07 6.39
N PRO A 20 -6.71 -8.30 6.46
CA PRO A 20 -6.96 -9.21 7.57
C PRO A 20 -6.48 -8.66 8.92
N ALA A 21 -7.21 -8.93 9.99
CA ALA A 21 -6.91 -8.42 11.33
C ALA A 21 -5.50 -8.78 11.86
N TRP A 22 -4.94 -9.90 11.43
CA TRP A 22 -3.57 -10.28 11.80
C TRP A 22 -2.51 -9.35 11.19
N VAL A 23 -2.76 -8.82 9.99
CA VAL A 23 -1.88 -7.83 9.33
C VAL A 23 -1.88 -6.54 10.14
N GLU A 24 -3.05 -6.07 10.56
CA GLU A 24 -3.17 -4.90 11.44
C GLU A 24 -2.49 -5.13 12.79
N ALA A 25 -2.56 -6.34 13.34
CA ALA A 25 -1.82 -6.69 14.55
C ALA A 25 -0.30 -6.61 14.33
N CYS A 26 0.20 -7.09 13.19
CA CYS A 26 1.60 -6.96 12.81
C CYS A 26 2.03 -5.48 12.67
N MET A 27 1.18 -4.64 12.08
CA MET A 27 1.44 -3.21 11.96
C MET A 27 1.51 -2.52 13.34
N ARG A 28 0.60 -2.84 14.25
CA ARG A 28 0.65 -2.32 15.63
C ARG A 28 1.92 -2.75 16.35
N LEU A 29 2.31 -4.02 16.24
CA LEU A 29 3.55 -4.53 16.83
C LEU A 29 4.77 -3.81 16.24
N ARG A 30 4.84 -3.70 14.91
CA ARG A 30 5.88 -2.95 14.21
C ARG A 30 5.98 -1.53 14.73
N ASN A 31 4.87 -0.79 14.79
CA ASN A 31 4.84 0.59 15.25
C ASN A 31 5.30 0.74 16.71
N ARG A 32 4.96 -0.24 17.56
CA ARG A 32 5.44 -0.28 18.95
C ARG A 32 6.96 -0.46 19.05
N VAL A 33 7.51 -1.38 18.27
CA VAL A 33 8.95 -1.67 18.25
C VAL A 33 9.75 -0.49 17.71
N VAL A 34 9.32 0.07 16.58
CA VAL A 34 10.09 1.13 15.90
C VAL A 34 10.11 2.44 16.67
N ARG A 35 9.13 2.71 17.53
CA ARG A 35 9.18 3.88 18.45
C ARG A 35 10.38 3.85 19.39
N TRP A 36 10.83 2.67 19.80
CA TRP A 36 12.02 2.52 20.65
C TRP A 36 13.30 2.88 19.91
N PHE A 37 13.31 2.77 18.59
CA PHE A 37 14.46 3.12 17.74
C PHE A 37 14.34 4.50 17.09
N GLY A 38 13.36 5.31 17.49
CA GLY A 38 13.14 6.65 16.93
C GLY A 38 12.73 6.66 15.47
N LEU A 39 12.22 5.52 14.96
CA LEU A 39 11.65 5.42 13.64
C LEU A 39 10.19 5.92 13.64
N LYS A 40 9.73 6.38 12.49
CA LYS A 40 8.40 6.94 12.31
C LYS A 40 7.29 5.92 12.60
N ASP A 41 6.34 6.31 13.44
CA ASP A 41 5.07 5.60 13.58
C ASP A 41 4.19 5.92 12.37
N LEU A 42 3.82 4.91 11.60
CA LEU A 42 3.07 5.08 10.36
C LEU A 42 1.55 5.02 10.57
N GLY A 43 1.07 4.65 11.76
CA GLY A 43 -0.34 4.37 11.99
C GLY A 43 -0.77 2.99 11.49
N GLY A 44 -2.06 2.78 11.37
CA GLY A 44 -2.64 1.55 10.80
C GLY A 44 -2.65 1.57 9.27
N LEU A 45 -2.54 0.40 8.66
CA LEU A 45 -2.61 0.27 7.21
C LEU A 45 -3.99 0.73 6.69
N SER A 46 -5.04 0.45 7.43
CA SER A 46 -6.43 0.79 7.13
C SER A 46 -6.90 2.13 7.71
N ASP A 47 -5.98 2.98 8.21
CA ASP A 47 -6.29 4.35 8.65
C ASP A 47 -6.66 5.24 7.44
N LEU A 48 -7.82 4.96 6.88
CA LEU A 48 -8.40 5.65 5.73
C LEU A 48 -9.68 6.35 6.16
N ASP A 49 -9.95 7.53 5.61
CA ASP A 49 -11.27 8.12 5.71
C ASP A 49 -12.26 7.29 4.86
N PRO A 50 -13.22 6.58 5.50
CA PRO A 50 -14.15 5.72 4.78
C PRO A 50 -15.12 6.49 3.89
N GLN A 51 -15.31 7.78 4.14
CA GLN A 51 -16.27 8.63 3.44
C GLN A 51 -15.65 9.49 2.34
N ARG A 52 -14.30 9.52 2.23
CA ARG A 52 -13.62 10.35 1.24
C ARG A 52 -13.80 9.78 -0.18
N PRO A 53 -14.40 10.54 -1.11
CA PRO A 53 -14.56 10.12 -2.50
C PRO A 53 -13.20 9.95 -3.20
N LEU A 54 -13.11 8.98 -4.14
CA LEU A 54 -11.87 8.70 -4.88
C LEU A 54 -11.36 9.90 -5.67
N GLN A 55 -12.27 10.71 -6.21
CA GLN A 55 -11.94 11.90 -7.00
C GLN A 55 -11.32 13.04 -6.18
N ASP A 56 -11.41 12.99 -4.85
CA ASP A 56 -10.89 14.04 -3.97
C ASP A 56 -9.44 13.80 -3.56
N TYR A 57 -8.89 12.63 -3.89
CA TYR A 57 -7.48 12.34 -3.63
C TYR A 57 -6.58 13.05 -4.64
N ARG A 58 -5.60 13.79 -4.14
CA ARG A 58 -4.59 14.52 -4.92
C ARG A 58 -3.19 14.07 -4.54
N PRO A 59 -2.19 14.16 -5.46
CA PRO A 59 -0.79 14.01 -5.10
C PRO A 59 -0.42 14.87 -3.89
N GLY A 60 0.27 14.26 -2.92
CA GLY A 60 0.58 14.83 -1.62
C GLY A 60 -0.35 14.41 -0.48
N ASP A 61 -1.53 13.86 -0.78
CA ASP A 61 -2.47 13.40 0.24
C ASP A 61 -2.02 12.09 0.91
N ARG A 62 -2.42 11.93 2.17
CA ARG A 62 -2.21 10.67 2.89
C ARG A 62 -3.25 9.63 2.47
N VAL A 63 -2.75 8.41 2.20
CA VAL A 63 -3.54 7.23 1.88
C VAL A 63 -3.08 6.09 2.79
N GLY A 64 -3.72 5.95 3.94
CA GLY A 64 -3.25 5.06 5.01
C GLY A 64 -1.84 5.46 5.48
N ILE A 65 -0.91 4.52 5.42
CA ILE A 65 0.49 4.77 5.82
C ILE A 65 1.33 5.48 4.75
N PHE A 66 0.81 5.62 3.54
CA PHE A 66 1.54 6.19 2.39
C PHE A 66 1.12 7.63 2.09
N THR A 67 1.93 8.30 1.30
CA THR A 67 1.60 9.55 0.61
C THR A 67 1.33 9.24 -0.85
N LEU A 68 0.28 9.78 -1.41
CA LEU A 68 -0.04 9.68 -2.84
C LEU A 68 0.99 10.50 -3.62
N LEU A 69 1.75 9.84 -4.50
CA LEU A 69 2.77 10.50 -5.35
C LEU A 69 2.19 10.84 -6.71
N GLU A 70 1.58 9.86 -7.37
CA GLU A 70 0.93 10.01 -8.66
C GLU A 70 -0.37 9.24 -8.70
N ASN A 71 -1.36 9.73 -9.45
CA ASN A 71 -2.69 9.12 -9.55
C ASN A 71 -3.16 9.16 -10.99
N HIS A 72 -3.08 8.01 -11.65
CA HIS A 72 -3.61 7.77 -12.98
C HIS A 72 -4.74 6.72 -12.92
N PRO A 73 -5.64 6.65 -13.91
CA PRO A 73 -6.74 5.68 -13.89
C PRO A 73 -6.30 4.23 -13.74
N ASP A 74 -5.19 3.85 -14.37
CA ASP A 74 -4.64 2.50 -14.46
C ASP A 74 -3.42 2.28 -13.57
N GLU A 75 -2.80 3.34 -13.03
CA GLU A 75 -1.66 3.24 -12.13
C GLU A 75 -1.70 4.31 -11.03
N VAL A 76 -1.39 3.90 -9.81
CA VAL A 76 -1.17 4.81 -8.69
C VAL A 76 0.20 4.54 -8.07
N LEU A 77 0.95 5.61 -7.80
CA LEU A 77 2.19 5.57 -7.06
C LEU A 77 1.98 6.12 -5.65
N LEU A 78 2.36 5.32 -4.69
CA LEU A 78 2.27 5.62 -3.27
C LEU A 78 3.66 5.51 -2.65
N GLY A 79 4.02 6.39 -1.74
CA GLY A 79 5.35 6.36 -1.13
C GLY A 79 5.34 6.72 0.34
N ASP A 80 6.37 6.28 1.03
CA ASP A 80 6.75 6.79 2.35
C ASP A 80 8.26 6.92 2.41
N ARG A 81 8.72 8.03 2.99
CA ARG A 81 10.14 8.35 3.09
C ARG A 81 10.48 8.79 4.50
N ASP A 82 11.53 8.20 5.03
CA ASP A 82 12.19 8.68 6.23
C ASP A 82 13.73 8.75 6.02
N ARG A 83 14.47 9.09 7.08
CA ARG A 83 15.93 9.20 7.02
C ARG A 83 16.66 7.85 6.87
N HIS A 84 15.98 6.72 7.05
CA HIS A 84 16.58 5.38 7.07
C HIS A 84 16.25 4.58 5.82
N LEU A 85 15.05 4.78 5.28
CA LEU A 85 14.58 4.10 4.07
C LEU A 85 13.50 4.93 3.33
N GLU A 86 13.34 4.62 2.08
CA GLU A 86 12.26 5.11 1.23
C GLU A 86 11.56 3.92 0.57
N VAL A 87 10.25 3.94 0.57
CA VAL A 87 9.40 2.91 -0.04
C VAL A 87 8.55 3.56 -1.12
N VAL A 88 8.53 2.98 -2.29
CA VAL A 88 7.59 3.32 -3.37
C VAL A 88 6.79 2.08 -3.72
N LEU A 89 5.48 2.22 -3.72
CA LEU A 89 4.52 1.21 -4.07
C LEU A 89 3.81 1.64 -5.36
N SER A 90 3.95 0.87 -6.43
CA SER A 90 3.13 0.99 -7.64
C SER A 90 1.99 -0.02 -7.56
N VAL A 91 0.78 0.44 -7.83
CA VAL A 91 -0.40 -0.41 -8.03
C VAL A 91 -0.89 -0.15 -9.45
N HIS A 92 -0.76 -1.15 -10.30
CA HIS A 92 -1.13 -1.09 -11.71
C HIS A 92 -2.28 -2.04 -12.01
N THR A 93 -3.26 -1.58 -12.78
CA THR A 93 -4.42 -2.37 -13.20
C THR A 93 -4.42 -2.57 -14.71
N THR A 94 -4.63 -3.80 -15.15
CA THR A 94 -4.83 -4.15 -16.56
C THR A 94 -6.14 -4.90 -16.75
N GLY A 95 -6.79 -4.69 -17.89
CA GLY A 95 -8.11 -5.25 -18.18
C GLY A 95 -9.26 -4.49 -17.51
N GLY A 96 -10.49 -4.72 -17.96
CA GLY A 96 -11.69 -4.11 -17.37
C GLY A 96 -11.83 -2.59 -17.51
N GLY A 97 -10.93 -1.94 -18.25
CA GLY A 97 -10.99 -0.51 -18.56
C GLY A 97 -11.68 -0.21 -19.88
N ALA A 98 -11.73 1.08 -20.26
CA ALA A 98 -12.38 1.53 -21.49
C ALA A 98 -11.86 0.86 -22.78
N ALA A 99 -10.60 0.40 -22.79
CA ALA A 99 -9.97 -0.26 -23.92
C ALA A 99 -10.26 -1.78 -23.99
N MET A 100 -10.57 -2.42 -22.85
CA MET A 100 -10.91 -3.86 -22.77
C MET A 100 -11.99 -4.11 -21.71
N PRO A 101 -13.25 -3.77 -21.97
CA PRO A 101 -14.30 -3.80 -20.95
C PRO A 101 -14.70 -5.21 -20.48
N THR A 102 -14.38 -6.24 -21.25
CA THR A 102 -14.79 -7.63 -20.99
C THR A 102 -13.68 -8.56 -20.51
N GLY A 103 -12.45 -8.04 -20.33
CA GLY A 103 -11.31 -8.84 -19.88
C GLY A 103 -11.25 -8.97 -18.34
N PRO A 104 -10.56 -9.99 -17.83
CA PRO A 104 -10.29 -10.09 -16.40
C PRO A 104 -9.45 -8.90 -15.93
N VAL A 105 -9.83 -8.32 -14.79
CA VAL A 105 -9.03 -7.25 -14.18
C VAL A 105 -7.87 -7.88 -13.41
N VAL A 106 -6.66 -7.51 -13.78
CA VAL A 106 -5.44 -7.92 -13.08
C VAL A 106 -4.86 -6.73 -12.34
N VAL A 107 -4.66 -6.87 -11.04
CA VAL A 107 -3.99 -5.87 -10.19
C VAL A 107 -2.58 -6.36 -9.89
N THR A 108 -1.60 -5.57 -10.31
CA THR A 108 -0.18 -5.82 -10.05
C THR A 108 0.33 -4.82 -9.03
N ILE A 109 0.93 -5.31 -7.94
CA ILE A 109 1.57 -4.47 -6.92
C ILE A 109 3.07 -4.69 -6.97
N THR A 110 3.81 -3.59 -7.17
CA THR A 110 5.27 -3.58 -7.14
C THR A 110 5.73 -2.70 -5.99
N THR A 111 6.60 -3.23 -5.13
CA THR A 111 7.18 -2.48 -4.02
C THR A 111 8.68 -2.35 -4.22
N VAL A 112 9.18 -1.12 -4.23
CA VAL A 112 10.61 -0.80 -4.26
C VAL A 112 10.99 -0.19 -2.92
N VAL A 113 12.05 -0.72 -2.30
CA VAL A 113 12.58 -0.21 -1.03
C VAL A 113 14.02 0.24 -1.24
N HIS A 114 14.27 1.52 -0.99
CA HIS A 114 15.61 2.10 -0.99
C HIS A 114 16.08 2.28 0.45
N VAL A 115 17.17 1.62 0.82
CA VAL A 115 17.72 1.64 2.17
C VAL A 115 18.89 2.61 2.23
N HIS A 116 18.78 3.65 3.06
CA HIS A 116 19.77 4.74 3.14
C HIS A 116 20.95 4.45 4.08
N ASN A 117 20.74 3.62 5.13
CA ASN A 117 21.76 3.36 6.14
C ASN A 117 21.65 1.98 6.80
N TRP A 118 22.59 1.67 7.70
CA TRP A 118 22.66 0.37 8.37
C TRP A 118 21.43 0.07 9.24
N LEU A 119 20.81 1.09 9.85
CA LEU A 119 19.61 0.91 10.67
C LEU A 119 18.40 0.49 9.79
N GLY A 120 18.28 1.08 8.59
CA GLY A 120 17.31 0.62 7.61
C GLY A 120 17.54 -0.82 7.17
N ARG A 121 18.79 -1.25 7.00
CA ARG A 121 19.13 -2.66 6.71
C ARG A 121 18.72 -3.60 7.84
N LEU A 122 19.04 -3.22 9.08
CA LEU A 122 18.65 -4.00 10.27
C LEU A 122 17.13 -4.12 10.39
N TYR A 123 16.40 -3.02 10.13
CA TYR A 123 14.95 -2.99 10.10
C TYR A 123 14.37 -3.92 9.04
N MET A 124 14.98 -4.00 7.87
CA MET A 124 14.49 -4.85 6.75
C MET A 124 14.65 -6.35 7.03
N LEU A 125 15.53 -6.78 7.94
CA LEU A 125 15.71 -8.21 8.24
C LEU A 125 14.42 -8.91 8.66
N PRO A 126 13.65 -8.42 9.66
CA PRO A 126 12.36 -9.00 10.01
C PRO A 126 11.23 -8.57 9.04
N VAL A 127 11.32 -7.38 8.44
CA VAL A 127 10.25 -6.82 7.62
C VAL A 127 10.15 -7.50 6.26
N ALA A 128 11.26 -7.80 5.60
CA ALA A 128 11.24 -8.40 4.27
C ALA A 128 10.54 -9.78 4.24
N PRO A 129 10.83 -10.74 5.14
CA PRO A 129 10.08 -12.01 5.17
C PRO A 129 8.62 -11.84 5.56
N MET A 130 8.31 -10.89 6.45
CA MET A 130 6.93 -10.57 6.84
C MET A 130 6.15 -9.98 5.67
N HIS A 131 6.74 -9.05 4.92
CA HIS A 131 6.12 -8.42 3.75
C HIS A 131 5.78 -9.46 2.66
N ARG A 132 6.61 -10.48 2.47
CA ARG A 132 6.33 -11.59 1.55
C ARG A 132 5.06 -12.37 1.91
N ARG A 133 4.61 -12.31 3.15
CA ARG A 133 3.35 -12.94 3.61
C ARG A 133 2.19 -11.96 3.60
N ILE A 134 2.44 -10.70 3.98
CA ILE A 134 1.41 -9.65 4.06
C ILE A 134 0.91 -9.26 2.67
N ALA A 135 1.79 -9.00 1.72
CA ALA A 135 1.39 -8.52 0.39
C ALA A 135 0.44 -9.50 -0.34
N PRO A 136 0.72 -10.83 -0.40
CA PRO A 136 -0.24 -11.79 -0.94
C PRO A 136 -1.55 -11.88 -0.14
N ALA A 137 -1.52 -11.70 1.18
CA ALA A 137 -2.73 -11.76 2.01
C ALA A 137 -3.65 -10.57 1.73
N VAL A 138 -3.10 -9.38 1.58
CA VAL A 138 -3.84 -8.17 1.20
C VAL A 138 -4.42 -8.30 -0.21
N LEU A 139 -3.64 -8.83 -1.17
CA LEU A 139 -4.12 -9.08 -2.53
C LEU A 139 -5.25 -10.13 -2.58
N ARG A 140 -5.14 -11.21 -1.80
CA ARG A 140 -6.21 -12.23 -1.71
C ARG A 140 -7.49 -11.68 -1.10
N ALA A 141 -7.41 -10.66 -0.27
CA ALA A 141 -8.58 -10.00 0.30
C ALA A 141 -9.40 -9.21 -0.75
N LEU A 142 -8.85 -9.00 -1.95
CA LEU A 142 -9.60 -8.48 -3.09
C LEU A 142 -10.58 -9.51 -3.68
N GLY A 143 -10.48 -10.77 -3.30
CA GLY A 143 -11.40 -11.76 -3.72
C GLY A 143 -10.89 -13.05 -4.20
#